data_164669d090640e214ab12737e572a114
#
_entry.id   164669d090640e214ab12737e572a114
#
_cell.length_a   1.000
_cell.length_b   1.000
_cell.length_c   1.000
_cell.angle_alpha   90.00
_cell.angle_beta   90.00
_cell.angle_gamma   90.00
#
_symmetry.space_group_name_H-M   'P 1'
#
loop_
_entity.id
_entity.type
_entity.pdbx_description
1 polymer ?
#
loop_
_entity_poly.entity_id
_entity_poly.type
_entity_poly.pdbx_seq_one_letter_code
_entity_poly.pdbx_strand_id
1 'polypeptide(L)'
;KKMKINNVYCLFEQSGTFKNEFKKFGINAEDYDILDEFGETDHNIDLFAEIEKGYKGEHSIFDKIGETDLVFAFFPCTRFESRIPLGFRCELYQDRNKSDVEKLEYSMKLHEELHELYILICKLFSICLRGGWKMIVENPCTQPHYLTTYFPIKPKLIDLDRRKSGDIYKKPTQYWFLNCEPEQNFCV
;
A
#
# COMPACT_ATOMS: atom_id res chain seq x y z
N LYS A 1 5.23 24.62 -6.79
CA LYS A 1 4.09 25.19 -6.04
C LYS A 1 3.99 24.45 -4.72
N LYS A 2 4.05 25.14 -3.59
CA LYS A 2 3.87 24.50 -2.27
C LYS A 2 2.47 23.90 -2.17
N MET A 3 2.38 22.68 -1.66
CA MET A 3 1.13 21.95 -1.50
C MET A 3 0.68 22.02 -0.04
N LYS A 4 -0.54 22.53 0.20
CA LYS A 4 -1.12 22.55 1.55
C LYS A 4 -1.72 21.16 1.84
N ILE A 5 -1.40 20.58 2.99
CA ILE A 5 -1.98 19.36 3.51
C ILE A 5 -2.71 19.68 4.81
N ASN A 6 -3.98 19.34 4.88
CA ASN A 6 -4.81 19.55 6.06
C ASN A 6 -4.80 18.32 6.97
N ASN A 7 -5.05 17.14 6.42
CA ASN A 7 -5.08 15.88 7.15
C ASN A 7 -4.26 14.81 6.42
N VAL A 8 -3.74 13.84 7.18
CA VAL A 8 -3.06 12.67 6.65
C VAL A 8 -3.76 11.41 7.14
N TYR A 9 -4.05 10.50 6.23
CA TYR A 9 -4.66 9.20 6.48
C TYR A 9 -3.68 8.11 6.12
N CYS A 10 -3.18 7.36 7.12
CA CYS A 10 -2.26 6.26 6.92
C CYS A 10 -3.04 4.95 6.82
N LEU A 11 -3.03 4.31 5.65
CA LEU A 11 -3.73 3.06 5.41
C LEU A 11 -2.77 1.87 5.46
N PHE A 12 -3.24 0.74 6.02
CA PHE A 12 -2.44 -0.47 6.23
C PHE A 12 -1.22 -0.20 7.13
N GLU A 13 -1.41 0.55 8.19
CA GLU A 13 -0.37 0.95 9.13
C GLU A 13 -0.92 0.83 10.56
N GLN A 14 -0.37 -0.11 11.34
CA GLN A 14 -0.81 -0.39 12.71
C GLN A 14 0.18 0.10 13.78
N SER A 15 1.41 0.49 13.36
CA SER A 15 2.47 0.84 14.32
C SER A 15 2.37 2.26 14.86
N GLY A 16 1.55 3.10 14.24
CA GLY A 16 1.44 4.52 14.57
C GLY A 16 2.66 5.36 14.17
N THR A 17 3.70 4.76 13.59
CA THR A 17 4.96 5.44 13.29
C THR A 17 4.76 6.64 12.36
N PHE A 18 4.06 6.46 11.25
CA PHE A 18 3.87 7.52 10.26
C PHE A 18 2.93 8.62 10.77
N LYS A 19 1.77 8.26 11.33
CA LYS A 19 0.86 9.27 11.90
C LYS A 19 1.52 10.12 12.96
N ASN A 20 2.33 9.50 13.84
CA ASN A 20 3.02 10.20 14.91
C ASN A 20 4.11 11.16 14.38
N GLU A 21 4.81 10.80 13.30
CA GLU A 21 5.74 11.72 12.65
C GLU A 21 5.02 12.93 12.04
N PHE A 22 3.89 12.74 11.36
CA PHE A 22 3.09 13.86 10.84
C PHE A 22 2.57 14.76 11.98
N LYS A 23 2.12 14.17 13.09
CA LYS A 23 1.68 14.95 14.28
C LYS A 23 2.78 15.82 14.87
N LYS A 24 4.06 15.38 14.83
CA LYS A 24 5.20 16.21 15.27
C LYS A 24 5.37 17.47 14.42
N PHE A 25 4.95 17.44 13.16
CA PHE A 25 4.92 18.60 12.27
C PHE A 25 3.65 19.45 12.39
N GLY A 26 2.78 19.17 13.35
CA GLY A 26 1.52 19.89 13.55
C GLY A 26 0.42 19.50 12.55
N ILE A 27 0.59 18.42 11.79
CA ILE A 27 -0.41 17.92 10.85
C ILE A 27 -1.33 16.93 11.56
N ASN A 28 -2.64 17.09 11.39
CA ASN A 28 -3.60 16.10 11.87
C ASN A 28 -3.44 14.79 11.07
N ALA A 29 -3.23 13.69 11.77
CA ALA A 29 -3.00 12.39 11.15
C ALA A 29 -3.68 11.28 11.92
N GLU A 30 -4.25 10.32 11.20
CA GLU A 30 -4.86 9.11 11.76
C GLU A 30 -4.51 7.89 10.92
N ASP A 31 -4.55 6.70 11.51
CA ASP A 31 -4.23 5.45 10.84
C ASP A 31 -5.37 4.43 10.90
N TYR A 32 -5.31 3.50 9.95
CA TYR A 32 -6.32 2.48 9.67
C TYR A 32 -5.63 1.16 9.37
N ASP A 33 -5.99 0.13 10.11
CA ASP A 33 -5.56 -1.25 9.84
C ASP A 33 -6.59 -2.24 10.42
N ILE A 34 -6.61 -3.45 9.89
CA ILE A 34 -7.39 -4.54 10.48
C ILE A 34 -6.74 -5.08 11.75
N LEU A 35 -5.43 -4.84 11.93
CA LEU A 35 -4.64 -5.24 13.08
C LEU A 35 -4.41 -4.06 14.03
N ASP A 36 -4.24 -4.38 15.31
CA ASP A 36 -3.87 -3.44 16.35
C ASP A 36 -2.94 -4.12 17.37
N GLU A 37 -1.90 -4.77 16.88
CA GLU A 37 -0.96 -5.53 17.72
C GLU A 37 -0.13 -4.65 18.66
N PHE A 38 -0.01 -3.37 18.33
CA PHE A 38 0.76 -2.39 19.12
C PHE A 38 -0.11 -1.48 19.98
N GLY A 39 -1.45 -1.56 19.87
CA GLY A 39 -2.37 -0.67 20.58
C GLY A 39 -2.32 0.78 20.08
N GLU A 40 -1.85 1.01 18.86
CA GLU A 40 -1.64 2.32 18.26
C GLU A 40 -2.63 2.66 17.14
N THR A 41 -3.40 1.69 16.65
CA THR A 41 -4.33 1.87 15.53
C THR A 41 -5.53 2.71 15.94
N ASP A 42 -5.73 3.88 15.32
CA ASP A 42 -6.87 4.75 15.61
C ASP A 42 -8.19 4.12 15.14
N HIS A 43 -8.17 3.47 13.97
CA HIS A 43 -9.33 2.85 13.36
C HIS A 43 -9.05 1.39 12.98
N ASN A 44 -9.51 0.47 13.82
CA ASN A 44 -9.37 -0.97 13.56
C ASN A 44 -10.51 -1.44 12.66
N ILE A 45 -10.25 -1.46 11.35
CA ILE A 45 -11.27 -1.77 10.32
C ILE A 45 -10.71 -2.61 9.17
N ASP A 46 -11.60 -3.32 8.48
CA ASP A 46 -11.27 -4.03 7.25
C ASP A 46 -11.19 -3.07 6.05
N LEU A 47 -9.98 -2.66 5.70
CA LEU A 47 -9.73 -1.76 4.56
C LEU A 47 -10.10 -2.38 3.21
N PHE A 48 -10.06 -3.70 3.06
CA PHE A 48 -10.50 -4.36 1.83
C PHE A 48 -11.99 -4.15 1.61
N ALA A 49 -12.79 -4.31 2.67
CA ALA A 49 -14.22 -4.02 2.61
C ALA A 49 -14.51 -2.54 2.34
N GLU A 50 -13.75 -1.62 2.95
CA GLU A 50 -13.90 -0.19 2.72
C GLU A 50 -13.54 0.22 1.27
N ILE A 51 -12.50 -0.37 0.68
CA ILE A 51 -12.16 -0.14 -0.73
C ILE A 51 -13.29 -0.63 -1.65
N GLU A 52 -13.87 -1.80 -1.38
CA GLU A 52 -15.01 -2.31 -2.15
C GLU A 52 -16.21 -1.35 -2.10
N LYS A 53 -16.58 -0.87 -0.91
CA LYS A 53 -17.66 0.11 -0.72
C LYS A 53 -17.36 1.41 -1.48
N GLY A 54 -16.18 2.00 -1.28
CA GLY A 54 -15.81 3.26 -1.93
C GLY A 54 -15.79 3.14 -3.45
N TYR A 55 -15.33 2.03 -4.00
CA TYR A 55 -15.35 1.79 -5.44
C TYR A 55 -16.76 1.70 -6.02
N LYS A 56 -17.70 1.12 -5.29
CA LYS A 56 -19.13 1.02 -5.64
C LYS A 56 -19.90 2.33 -5.42
N GLY A 57 -19.30 3.33 -4.78
CA GLY A 57 -19.99 4.57 -4.39
C GLY A 57 -20.87 4.42 -3.16
N GLU A 58 -20.67 3.39 -2.36
CA GLU A 58 -21.30 3.19 -1.07
C GLU A 58 -20.57 4.01 0.00
N HIS A 59 -21.25 4.29 1.12
CA HIS A 59 -20.63 5.01 2.23
C HIS A 59 -19.40 4.29 2.78
N SER A 60 -18.27 4.99 2.82
CA SER A 60 -16.98 4.46 3.22
C SER A 60 -16.11 5.51 3.91
N ILE A 61 -14.95 5.08 4.44
CA ILE A 61 -13.96 5.99 5.04
C ILE A 61 -13.43 7.03 4.04
N PHE A 62 -13.52 6.78 2.74
CA PHE A 62 -13.01 7.68 1.70
C PHE A 62 -13.88 8.93 1.50
N ASP A 63 -15.12 8.93 1.97
CA ASP A 63 -16.08 10.05 1.78
C ASP A 63 -15.61 11.33 2.46
N LYS A 64 -14.83 11.22 3.53
CA LYS A 64 -14.31 12.38 4.28
C LYS A 64 -13.01 12.96 3.71
N ILE A 65 -12.38 12.29 2.75
CA ILE A 65 -11.08 12.69 2.21
C ILE A 65 -11.27 13.71 1.10
N GLY A 66 -10.66 14.88 1.26
CA GLY A 66 -10.74 15.99 0.31
C GLY A 66 -9.44 16.25 -0.47
N GLU A 67 -9.50 17.16 -1.44
CA GLU A 67 -8.38 17.51 -2.31
C GLU A 67 -7.15 18.06 -1.56
N THR A 68 -7.35 18.59 -0.35
CA THR A 68 -6.26 19.11 0.51
C THR A 68 -5.72 18.07 1.49
N ASP A 69 -6.20 16.84 1.42
CA ASP A 69 -5.73 15.75 2.27
C ASP A 69 -4.73 14.86 1.55
N LEU A 70 -3.93 14.13 2.32
CA LEU A 70 -2.97 13.16 1.83
C LEU A 70 -3.28 11.79 2.43
N VAL A 71 -3.41 10.79 1.57
CA VAL A 71 -3.42 9.38 1.96
C VAL A 71 -2.03 8.80 1.75
N PHE A 72 -1.51 8.13 2.77
CA PHE A 72 -0.29 7.33 2.67
C PHE A 72 -0.64 5.86 2.87
N ALA A 73 -0.54 5.05 1.82
CA ALA A 73 -0.95 3.66 1.84
C ALA A 73 0.25 2.70 1.77
N PHE A 74 0.38 1.87 2.79
CA PHE A 74 1.33 0.75 2.83
C PHE A 74 0.64 -0.51 2.30
N PHE A 75 0.27 -0.48 1.03
CA PHE A 75 -0.55 -1.54 0.43
C PHE A 75 0.13 -2.91 0.56
N PRO A 76 -0.60 -3.99 0.91
CA PRO A 76 -0.03 -5.32 1.07
C PRO A 76 0.76 -5.78 -0.16
N CYS A 77 2.02 -6.17 0.05
CA CYS A 77 2.94 -6.55 -1.02
C CYS A 77 3.13 -8.06 -1.17
N THR A 78 2.55 -8.86 -0.27
CA THR A 78 2.84 -10.28 -0.07
C THR A 78 2.69 -11.17 -1.31
N ARG A 79 1.96 -10.71 -2.34
CA ARG A 79 1.78 -11.43 -3.61
C ARG A 79 2.45 -10.75 -4.80
N PHE A 80 3.19 -9.65 -4.59
CA PHE A 80 3.84 -8.88 -5.64
C PHE A 80 5.37 -9.00 -5.67
N GLU A 81 5.99 -9.49 -4.58
CA GLU A 81 7.43 -9.53 -4.38
C GLU A 81 8.17 -10.62 -5.18
N SER A 82 9.50 -10.54 -5.21
CA SER A 82 10.39 -11.44 -5.96
C SER A 82 10.32 -12.92 -5.58
N ARG A 83 9.86 -13.25 -4.39
CA ARG A 83 9.68 -14.65 -3.95
C ARG A 83 8.43 -15.32 -4.52
N ILE A 84 7.54 -14.57 -5.13
CA ILE A 84 6.26 -15.06 -5.64
C ILE A 84 6.42 -16.17 -6.68
N PRO A 85 7.30 -16.06 -7.71
CA PRO A 85 7.49 -17.15 -8.66
C PRO A 85 7.90 -18.47 -8.01
N LEU A 86 8.74 -18.43 -6.97
CA LEU A 86 9.15 -19.63 -6.22
C LEU A 86 7.95 -20.23 -5.44
N GLY A 87 7.12 -19.39 -4.85
CA GLY A 87 5.90 -19.81 -4.16
C GLY A 87 4.91 -20.48 -5.13
N PHE A 88 4.64 -19.85 -6.26
CA PHE A 88 3.71 -20.40 -7.28
C PHE A 88 4.17 -21.74 -7.84
N ARG A 89 5.48 -21.97 -7.97
CA ARG A 89 6.06 -23.23 -8.40
C ARG A 89 6.28 -24.23 -7.27
N CYS A 90 5.91 -23.88 -6.03
CA CYS A 90 6.16 -24.70 -4.82
C CYS A 90 7.63 -25.10 -4.65
N GLU A 91 8.55 -24.21 -4.98
CA GLU A 91 10.00 -24.42 -4.88
C GLU A 91 10.59 -23.93 -3.55
N LEU A 92 9.80 -23.29 -2.69
CA LEU A 92 10.23 -22.92 -1.34
C LEU A 92 10.44 -24.18 -0.49
N TYR A 93 11.37 -24.11 0.46
CA TYR A 93 11.76 -25.26 1.29
C TYR A 93 10.58 -26.00 1.92
N GLN A 94 9.63 -25.26 2.48
CA GLN A 94 8.43 -25.81 3.10
C GLN A 94 7.46 -26.52 2.12
N ASP A 95 7.60 -26.29 0.83
CA ASP A 95 6.68 -26.79 -0.20
C ASP A 95 7.23 -27.99 -0.96
N ARG A 96 8.51 -28.33 -0.77
CA ARG A 96 9.21 -29.37 -1.55
C ARG A 96 8.62 -30.76 -1.41
N ASN A 97 8.02 -31.07 -0.25
CA ASN A 97 7.46 -32.38 0.05
C ASN A 97 5.97 -32.51 -0.27
N LYS A 98 5.34 -31.47 -0.83
CA LYS A 98 3.96 -31.53 -1.26
C LYS A 98 3.81 -32.48 -2.46
N SER A 99 2.73 -33.27 -2.48
CA SER A 99 2.31 -34.02 -3.66
C SER A 99 1.94 -33.08 -4.81
N ASP A 100 1.85 -33.57 -6.02
CA ASP A 100 1.48 -32.76 -7.17
C ASP A 100 0.09 -32.14 -7.05
N VAL A 101 -0.86 -32.87 -6.44
CA VAL A 101 -2.20 -32.33 -6.16
C VAL A 101 -2.13 -31.16 -5.17
N GLU A 102 -1.43 -31.32 -4.05
CA GLU A 102 -1.24 -30.27 -3.05
C GLU A 102 -0.52 -29.03 -3.64
N LYS A 103 0.45 -29.24 -4.54
CA LYS A 103 1.12 -28.14 -5.26
C LYS A 103 0.15 -27.37 -6.14
N LEU A 104 -0.70 -28.06 -6.89
CA LEU A 104 -1.70 -27.44 -7.76
C LEU A 104 -2.72 -26.64 -6.96
N GLU A 105 -3.27 -27.21 -5.88
CA GLU A 105 -4.21 -26.54 -4.99
C GLU A 105 -3.60 -25.30 -4.34
N TYR A 106 -2.37 -25.41 -3.87
CA TYR A 106 -1.65 -24.30 -3.26
C TYR A 106 -1.36 -23.17 -4.29
N SER A 107 -0.94 -23.54 -5.50
CA SER A 107 -0.71 -22.57 -6.57
C SER A 107 -1.99 -21.84 -6.98
N MET A 108 -3.13 -22.53 -7.08
CA MET A 108 -4.44 -21.91 -7.32
C MET A 108 -4.76 -20.87 -6.24
N LYS A 109 -4.62 -21.23 -4.96
CA LYS A 109 -4.86 -20.32 -3.85
C LYS A 109 -3.99 -19.04 -3.94
N LEU A 110 -2.70 -19.19 -4.24
CA LEU A 110 -1.81 -18.04 -4.37
C LEU A 110 -2.20 -17.12 -5.53
N HIS A 111 -2.68 -17.67 -6.64
CA HIS A 111 -3.16 -16.88 -7.78
C HIS A 111 -4.49 -16.17 -7.49
N GLU A 112 -5.38 -16.78 -6.73
CA GLU A 112 -6.61 -16.13 -6.25
C GLU A 112 -6.28 -14.94 -5.35
N GLU A 113 -5.37 -15.11 -4.39
CA GLU A 113 -4.90 -14.02 -3.51
C GLU A 113 -4.21 -12.90 -4.30
N LEU A 114 -3.38 -13.24 -5.30
CA LEU A 114 -2.78 -12.26 -6.20
C LEU A 114 -3.83 -11.47 -6.98
N HIS A 115 -4.82 -12.16 -7.53
CA HIS A 115 -5.91 -11.56 -8.29
C HIS A 115 -6.71 -10.58 -7.41
N GLU A 116 -7.07 -10.99 -6.20
CA GLU A 116 -7.77 -10.16 -5.23
C GLU A 116 -7.00 -8.87 -4.91
N LEU A 117 -5.73 -8.98 -4.54
CA LEU A 117 -4.89 -7.82 -4.23
C LEU A 117 -4.69 -6.88 -5.43
N TYR A 118 -4.53 -7.44 -6.64
CA TYR A 118 -4.41 -6.65 -7.85
C TYR A 118 -5.69 -5.85 -8.15
N ILE A 119 -6.84 -6.47 -8.04
CA ILE A 119 -8.13 -5.79 -8.23
C ILE A 119 -8.33 -4.71 -7.16
N LEU A 120 -7.99 -5.00 -5.90
CA LEU A 120 -8.11 -4.03 -4.81
C LEU A 120 -7.24 -2.78 -5.02
N ILE A 121 -5.98 -2.94 -5.45
CA ILE A 121 -5.13 -1.77 -5.71
C ILE A 121 -5.65 -0.96 -6.89
N CYS A 122 -6.18 -1.59 -7.93
CA CYS A 122 -6.85 -0.90 -9.03
C CYS A 122 -8.06 -0.08 -8.54
N LYS A 123 -8.87 -0.65 -7.66
CA LYS A 123 -10.03 0.02 -7.06
C LYS A 123 -9.60 1.19 -6.19
N LEU A 124 -8.61 1.03 -5.32
CA LEU A 124 -8.09 2.09 -4.47
C LEU A 124 -7.57 3.28 -5.31
N PHE A 125 -6.81 3.02 -6.35
CA PHE A 125 -6.33 4.04 -7.27
C PHE A 125 -7.50 4.77 -7.96
N SER A 126 -8.51 4.02 -8.39
CA SER A 126 -9.72 4.58 -9.01
C SER A 126 -10.49 5.50 -8.08
N ILE A 127 -10.67 5.12 -6.82
CA ILE A 127 -11.33 5.94 -5.79
C ILE A 127 -10.57 7.26 -5.62
N CYS A 128 -9.25 7.19 -5.46
CA CYS A 128 -8.39 8.36 -5.30
C CYS A 128 -8.49 9.31 -6.50
N LEU A 129 -8.37 8.80 -7.71
CA LEU A 129 -8.40 9.60 -8.92
C LEU A 129 -9.78 10.26 -9.15
N ARG A 130 -10.87 9.54 -8.87
CA ARG A 130 -12.24 10.09 -8.94
C ARG A 130 -12.48 11.15 -7.88
N GLY A 131 -11.96 10.95 -6.68
CA GLY A 131 -12.14 11.87 -5.55
C GLY A 131 -11.21 13.09 -5.62
N GLY A 132 -10.17 13.11 -6.45
CA GLY A 132 -9.23 14.21 -6.61
C GLY A 132 -8.27 14.43 -5.43
N TRP A 133 -8.30 13.60 -4.40
CA TRP A 133 -7.39 13.69 -3.26
C TRP A 133 -6.01 13.06 -3.57
N LYS A 134 -5.03 13.39 -2.76
CA LYS A 134 -3.64 12.97 -2.96
C LYS A 134 -3.39 11.62 -2.30
N MET A 135 -2.64 10.76 -3.00
CA MET A 135 -2.21 9.49 -2.42
C MET A 135 -0.77 9.17 -2.79
N ILE A 136 -0.04 8.66 -1.80
CA ILE A 136 1.27 8.03 -1.98
C ILE A 136 1.11 6.56 -1.57
N VAL A 137 1.47 5.64 -2.47
CA VAL A 137 1.45 4.20 -2.20
C VAL A 137 2.87 3.68 -2.18
N GLU A 138 3.22 2.98 -1.12
CA GLU A 138 4.53 2.37 -0.91
C GLU A 138 4.46 0.86 -1.17
N ASN A 139 5.47 0.33 -1.88
CA ASN A 139 5.72 -1.09 -1.98
C ASN A 139 7.23 -1.35 -2.09
N PRO A 140 7.73 -2.53 -1.68
CA PRO A 140 9.11 -2.90 -1.93
C PRO A 140 9.47 -2.85 -3.41
N CYS A 141 10.71 -2.44 -3.71
CA CYS A 141 11.25 -2.47 -5.08
C CYS A 141 12.13 -3.71 -5.26
N THR A 142 11.48 -4.86 -5.48
CA THR A 142 12.16 -6.14 -5.74
C THR A 142 12.17 -6.49 -7.22
N GLN A 143 13.02 -7.43 -7.64
CA GLN A 143 13.07 -7.92 -9.00
C GLN A 143 12.95 -9.46 -9.00
N PRO A 144 11.92 -10.04 -9.66
CA PRO A 144 10.78 -9.37 -10.29
C PRO A 144 9.76 -8.84 -9.27
N HIS A 145 8.93 -7.88 -9.70
CA HIS A 145 7.81 -7.39 -8.92
C HIS A 145 6.57 -7.27 -9.82
N TYR A 146 5.43 -7.80 -9.37
CA TYR A 146 4.23 -7.93 -10.21
C TYR A 146 3.70 -6.57 -10.68
N LEU A 147 3.56 -5.61 -9.77
CA LEU A 147 3.05 -4.28 -10.13
C LEU A 147 3.99 -3.52 -11.05
N THR A 148 5.31 -3.64 -10.85
CA THR A 148 6.30 -3.00 -11.74
C THR A 148 6.19 -3.54 -13.16
N THR A 149 5.85 -4.82 -13.31
CA THR A 149 5.75 -5.50 -14.62
C THR A 149 4.40 -5.24 -15.28
N TYR A 150 3.30 -5.37 -14.56
CA TYR A 150 1.95 -5.48 -15.15
C TYR A 150 1.01 -4.32 -14.83
N PHE A 151 1.29 -3.52 -13.79
CA PHE A 151 0.39 -2.43 -13.41
C PHE A 151 0.50 -1.27 -14.40
N PRO A 152 -0.64 -0.71 -14.87
CA PRO A 152 -0.63 0.31 -15.94
C PRO A 152 -0.05 1.65 -15.49
N ILE A 153 -0.09 1.95 -14.18
CA ILE A 153 0.48 3.17 -13.62
C ILE A 153 1.85 2.84 -13.04
N LYS A 154 2.87 3.60 -13.46
CA LYS A 154 4.25 3.37 -13.01
C LYS A 154 4.56 4.15 -11.75
N PRO A 155 5.45 3.65 -10.87
CA PRO A 155 5.95 4.41 -9.74
C PRO A 155 6.71 5.65 -10.23
N LYS A 156 6.58 6.77 -9.50
CA LYS A 156 7.26 8.02 -9.83
C LYS A 156 8.55 8.24 -9.06
N LEU A 157 8.76 7.50 -7.98
CA LEU A 157 9.97 7.54 -7.18
C LEU A 157 10.41 6.12 -6.83
N ILE A 158 11.71 5.86 -7.00
CA ILE A 158 12.36 4.61 -6.58
C ILE A 158 13.53 5.00 -5.67
N ASP A 159 13.48 4.55 -4.43
CA ASP A 159 14.59 4.67 -3.48
C ASP A 159 15.29 3.32 -3.35
N LEU A 160 16.46 3.21 -3.94
CA LEU A 160 17.24 1.97 -3.94
C LEU A 160 18.00 1.73 -2.62
N ASP A 161 18.15 2.78 -1.80
CA ASP A 161 18.87 2.67 -0.53
C ASP A 161 18.34 3.66 0.51
N ARG A 162 17.31 3.26 1.23
CA ARG A 162 16.65 4.03 2.28
C ARG A 162 17.55 4.48 3.42
N ARG A 163 18.76 3.88 3.58
CA ARG A 163 19.73 4.33 4.58
C ARG A 163 20.17 5.78 4.34
N LYS A 164 20.14 6.24 3.09
CA LYS A 164 20.41 7.64 2.73
C LYS A 164 19.36 8.62 3.29
N SER A 165 18.17 8.11 3.60
CA SER A 165 17.04 8.86 4.16
C SER A 165 16.85 8.59 5.66
N GLY A 166 17.83 7.92 6.33
CA GLY A 166 17.80 7.68 7.77
C GLY A 166 17.27 6.32 8.20
N ASP A 167 16.98 5.40 7.29
CA ASP A 167 16.59 4.04 7.64
C ASP A 167 17.82 3.22 8.07
N ILE A 168 17.60 2.20 8.89
CA ILE A 168 18.64 1.25 9.31
C ILE A 168 18.99 0.27 8.20
N TYR A 169 17.99 -0.10 7.38
CA TYR A 169 18.11 -1.09 6.33
C TYR A 169 18.11 -0.48 4.93
N LYS A 170 18.82 -1.12 4.00
CA LYS A 170 18.82 -0.70 2.59
C LYS A 170 17.42 -0.68 1.97
N LYS A 171 16.62 -1.69 2.20
CA LYS A 171 15.22 -1.88 1.81
C LYS A 171 14.78 -1.06 0.58
N PRO A 172 15.15 -1.47 -0.65
CA PRO A 172 14.72 -0.80 -1.85
C PRO A 172 13.20 -0.67 -1.90
N THR A 173 12.72 0.52 -2.18
CA THR A 173 11.29 0.86 -2.10
C THR A 173 10.87 1.68 -3.31
N GLN A 174 9.64 1.50 -3.77
CA GLN A 174 9.05 2.26 -4.85
C GLN A 174 7.75 2.92 -4.39
N TYR A 175 7.46 4.09 -4.97
CA TYR A 175 6.33 4.91 -4.57
C TYR A 175 5.53 5.36 -5.79
N TRP A 176 4.22 5.18 -5.72
CA TRP A 176 3.25 5.76 -6.63
C TRP A 176 2.70 7.04 -6.03
N PHE A 177 2.60 8.08 -6.85
CA PHE A 177 2.05 9.37 -6.48
C PHE A 177 0.84 9.66 -7.36
N LEU A 178 -0.32 9.88 -6.74
CA LEU A 178 -1.55 10.23 -7.42
C LEU A 178 -2.00 11.63 -6.99
N ASN A 179 -2.35 12.46 -7.97
CA ASN A 179 -2.71 13.87 -7.78
C ASN A 179 -1.65 14.71 -7.05
N CYS A 180 -0.40 14.23 -7.00
CA CYS A 180 0.77 14.92 -6.46
C CYS A 180 2.05 14.38 -7.11
N GLU A 181 3.18 15.09 -6.88
CA GLU A 181 4.47 14.75 -7.47
C GLU A 181 5.56 14.66 -6.38
N PRO A 182 6.63 13.85 -6.57
CA PRO A 182 7.70 13.66 -5.57
C PRO A 182 8.46 14.96 -5.20
N GLU A 183 8.57 15.89 -6.14
CA GLU A 183 9.31 17.15 -5.95
C GLU A 183 8.48 18.25 -5.29
N GLN A 184 7.20 18.01 -5.01
CA GLN A 184 6.35 19.00 -4.37
C GLN A 184 6.66 19.10 -2.88
N ASN A 185 7.05 20.30 -2.43
CA ASN A 185 7.18 20.58 -1.02
C ASN A 185 5.82 20.79 -0.37
N PHE A 186 5.64 20.19 0.81
CA PHE A 186 4.46 20.41 1.63
C PHE A 186 4.58 21.73 2.40
N CYS A 187 3.43 22.41 2.59
CA CYS A 187 3.26 23.44 3.59
C CYS A 187 2.38 22.90 4.71
N VAL A 188 2.80 23.14 5.90
CA VAL A 188 2.01 22.94 7.12
C VAL A 188 1.27 24.23 7.42
#